data_a348c85b65e97b9dec786a47a9bd9b25
#
_entry.id   a348c85b65e97b9dec786a47a9bd9b25
#
_cell.length_a   1.000
_cell.length_b   1.000
_cell.length_c   1.000
_cell.angle_alpha   90.00
_cell.angle_beta   90.00
_cell.angle_gamma   90.00
#
_symmetry.space_group_name_H-M   'P 1'
#
loop_
_entity.id
_entity.type
_entity.pdbx_description
1 polymer ?
#
loop_
_entity_poly.entity_id
_entity_poly.type
_entity_poly.pdbx_seq_one_letter_code
_entity_poly.pdbx_strand_id
1 'polypeptide(L)'
;MIDKSLLTGSTTMLLLKLLEEKDMYGYMMIEELAKKSDDTFSLKAGTLYPLLHAMEEKGFVTSYEASSNGRQRKYYSITKKGKGHLKEKKQEWKQYSSAVNKVLKGGTAFAY
;
A
#
# COMPACT_ATOMS: atom_id res chain seq x y z
N MET A 1 16.99 -6.62 -5.06
CA MET A 1 15.71 -6.31 -5.69
C MET A 1 14.64 -7.27 -5.19
N ILE A 2 13.46 -6.74 -4.90
CA ILE A 2 12.38 -7.55 -4.37
C ILE A 2 11.62 -8.22 -5.50
N ASP A 3 11.39 -9.52 -5.36
CA ASP A 3 10.64 -10.29 -6.32
C ASP A 3 9.21 -9.74 -6.43
N LYS A 4 8.69 -9.70 -7.65
CA LYS A 4 7.37 -9.18 -7.94
C LYS A 4 6.28 -9.88 -7.14
N SER A 5 6.42 -11.17 -6.91
CA SER A 5 5.41 -11.92 -6.16
C SER A 5 5.31 -11.44 -4.71
N LEU A 6 6.40 -10.98 -4.13
CA LEU A 6 6.37 -10.42 -2.77
C LEU A 6 5.69 -9.05 -2.74
N LEU A 7 5.82 -8.28 -3.82
CA LEU A 7 5.23 -6.95 -3.89
C LEU A 7 3.72 -7.00 -4.03
N THR A 8 3.21 -7.91 -4.85
CA THR A 8 1.81 -7.94 -5.23
C THR A 8 0.88 -8.03 -4.04
N GLY A 9 1.21 -8.85 -3.06
CA GLY A 9 0.33 -9.10 -1.93
C GLY A 9 0.19 -7.93 -0.95
N SER A 10 1.12 -6.98 -0.99
CA SER A 10 1.11 -5.89 0.00
C SER A 10 0.81 -4.52 -0.59
N THR A 11 0.74 -4.40 -1.91
CA THR A 11 0.61 -3.07 -2.52
C THR A 11 -0.65 -2.33 -2.11
N THR A 12 -1.80 -3.00 -2.13
CA THR A 12 -3.05 -2.37 -1.72
C THR A 12 -2.98 -1.86 -0.29
N MET A 13 -2.43 -2.68 0.61
CA MET A 13 -2.25 -2.30 2.01
C MET A 13 -1.39 -1.03 2.12
N LEU A 14 -0.29 -0.99 1.37
CA LEU A 14 0.62 0.15 1.42
C LEU A 14 -0.03 1.42 0.88
N LEU A 15 -0.78 1.31 -0.21
CA LEU A 15 -1.50 2.46 -0.76
C LEU A 15 -2.56 2.98 0.20
N LEU A 16 -3.29 2.08 0.85
CA LEU A 16 -4.27 2.49 1.85
C LEU A 16 -3.59 3.19 3.02
N LYS A 17 -2.42 2.74 3.42
CA LYS A 17 -1.68 3.39 4.50
C LYS A 17 -1.29 4.81 4.13
N LEU A 18 -0.85 5.04 2.90
CA LEU A 18 -0.57 6.39 2.45
C LEU A 18 -1.80 7.28 2.53
N LEU A 19 -2.94 6.77 2.07
CA LEU A 19 -4.18 7.53 2.05
C LEU A 19 -4.76 7.75 3.44
N GLU A 20 -4.40 6.91 4.41
CA GLU A 20 -4.81 7.12 5.79
C GLU A 20 -4.22 8.42 6.34
N GLU A 21 -3.04 8.80 5.87
CA GLU A 21 -2.39 10.01 6.33
C GLU A 21 -2.96 11.27 5.69
N LYS A 22 -3.24 11.21 4.38
CA LYS A 22 -3.88 12.32 3.66
C LYS A 22 -4.31 11.86 2.28
N ASP A 23 -5.25 12.58 1.69
CA ASP A 23 -5.67 12.32 0.32
C ASP A 23 -4.51 12.60 -0.63
N MET A 24 -4.40 11.80 -1.69
CA MET A 24 -3.33 11.94 -2.66
C MET A 24 -3.82 11.63 -4.06
N TYR A 25 -3.19 12.25 -5.06
CA TYR A 25 -3.40 11.85 -6.45
C TYR A 25 -2.32 10.82 -6.82
N GLY A 26 -2.49 10.17 -7.99
CA GLY A 26 -1.67 9.02 -8.36
C GLY A 26 -0.17 9.22 -8.28
N TYR A 27 0.36 10.27 -8.92
CA TYR A 27 1.80 10.50 -8.91
C TYR A 27 2.33 10.78 -7.51
N MET A 28 1.52 11.45 -6.68
CA MET A 28 1.90 11.68 -5.30
C MET A 28 2.07 10.37 -4.55
N MET A 29 1.16 9.41 -4.79
CA MET A 29 1.28 8.09 -4.16
C MET A 29 2.53 7.36 -4.61
N ILE A 30 2.85 7.43 -5.90
CA ILE A 30 4.07 6.80 -6.43
C ILE A 30 5.30 7.37 -5.73
N GLU A 31 5.38 8.69 -5.64
CA GLU A 31 6.51 9.35 -5.03
C GLU A 31 6.64 9.06 -3.54
N GLU A 32 5.51 9.13 -2.82
CA GLU A 32 5.51 8.88 -1.39
C GLU A 32 5.87 7.44 -1.06
N LEU A 33 5.38 6.49 -1.85
CA LEU A 33 5.69 5.09 -1.62
C LEU A 33 7.18 4.82 -1.83
N ALA A 34 7.75 5.36 -2.90
CA ALA A 34 9.17 5.22 -3.16
C ALA A 34 9.99 5.84 -2.03
N LYS A 35 9.62 7.06 -1.64
CA LYS A 35 10.32 7.79 -0.59
C LYS A 35 10.29 7.05 0.74
N LYS A 36 9.12 6.60 1.17
CA LYS A 36 8.96 5.93 2.46
C LYS A 36 9.61 4.56 2.51
N SER A 37 9.87 3.95 1.36
CA SER A 37 10.45 2.61 1.29
C SER A 37 11.91 2.62 0.81
N ASP A 38 12.53 3.79 0.78
CA ASP A 38 13.89 3.94 0.26
C ASP A 38 14.03 3.29 -1.12
N ASP A 39 13.06 3.61 -1.99
CA ASP A 39 12.99 3.14 -3.37
C ASP A 39 12.78 1.63 -3.52
N THR A 40 12.45 0.94 -2.44
CA THR A 40 12.15 -0.49 -2.52
C THR A 40 10.87 -0.74 -3.33
N PHE A 41 9.85 0.09 -3.12
CA PHE A 41 8.60 -0.02 -3.86
C PHE A 41 8.53 1.09 -4.90
N SER A 42 8.78 0.72 -6.14
CA SER A 42 8.79 1.65 -7.26
C SER A 42 7.65 1.28 -8.20
N LEU A 43 6.48 1.84 -7.94
CA LEU A 43 5.31 1.57 -8.78
C LEU A 43 5.33 2.45 -10.02
N LYS A 44 4.82 1.90 -11.10
CA LYS A 44 4.57 2.65 -12.33
C LYS A 44 3.09 2.93 -12.46
N ALA A 45 2.76 3.98 -13.21
CA ALA A 45 1.36 4.36 -13.42
C ALA A 45 0.53 3.20 -13.96
N GLY A 46 1.10 2.41 -14.88
CA GLY A 46 0.39 1.27 -15.47
C GLY A 46 0.03 0.18 -14.46
N THR A 47 0.70 0.13 -13.33
CA THR A 47 0.37 -0.80 -12.25
C THR A 47 -0.56 -0.13 -11.24
N LEU A 48 -0.30 1.13 -10.94
CA LEU A 48 -1.03 1.86 -9.92
C LEU A 48 -2.50 2.07 -10.27
N TYR A 49 -2.79 2.60 -11.46
CA TYR A 49 -4.17 2.98 -11.79
C TYR A 49 -5.15 1.82 -11.83
N PRO A 50 -4.80 0.63 -12.36
CA PRO A 50 -5.71 -0.51 -12.23
C PRO A 50 -5.98 -0.90 -10.78
N LEU A 51 -4.97 -0.78 -9.90
CA LEU A 51 -5.17 -1.07 -8.48
C LEU A 51 -6.12 -0.06 -7.84
N LEU A 52 -5.93 1.23 -8.12
CA LEU A 52 -6.82 2.26 -7.59
C LEU A 52 -8.24 2.06 -8.07
N HIS A 53 -8.41 1.69 -9.34
CA HIS A 53 -9.73 1.41 -9.89
C HIS A 53 -10.41 0.26 -9.14
N ALA A 54 -9.67 -0.83 -8.92
CA ALA A 54 -10.19 -1.97 -8.18
C ALA A 54 -10.54 -1.60 -6.74
N MET A 55 -9.69 -0.79 -6.10
CA MET A 55 -9.95 -0.34 -4.75
C MET A 55 -11.19 0.54 -4.65
N GLU A 56 -11.42 1.36 -5.67
CA GLU A 56 -12.61 2.19 -5.73
C GLU A 56 -13.86 1.33 -5.92
N GLU A 57 -13.79 0.33 -6.79
CA GLU A 57 -14.90 -0.59 -7.00
C GLU A 57 -15.26 -1.36 -5.74
N LYS A 58 -14.27 -1.71 -4.94
CA LYS A 58 -14.51 -2.43 -3.68
C LYS A 58 -14.96 -1.50 -2.55
N GLY A 59 -14.97 -0.20 -2.81
CA GLY A 59 -15.40 0.76 -1.81
C GLY A 59 -14.35 1.12 -0.78
N PHE A 60 -13.09 0.78 -1.03
CA PHE A 60 -12.01 1.11 -0.10
C PHE A 60 -11.56 2.55 -0.23
N VAL A 61 -11.76 3.15 -1.40
CA VAL A 61 -11.42 4.55 -1.64
C VAL A 61 -12.53 5.21 -2.46
N THR A 62 -12.60 6.52 -2.36
CA THR A 62 -13.41 7.35 -3.26
C THR A 62 -12.47 8.29 -3.97
N SER A 63 -12.94 8.93 -5.03
CA SER A 63 -12.12 9.87 -5.75
C SER A 63 -12.88 11.17 -6.01
N TYR A 64 -12.14 12.25 -6.16
CA TYR A 64 -12.69 13.55 -6.49
C TYR A 64 -11.64 14.35 -7.24
N GLU A 65 -12.08 15.38 -7.95
CA GLU A 65 -11.15 16.22 -8.67
C GLU A 65 -10.91 17.50 -7.89
N ALA A 66 -9.68 17.96 -7.89
CA ALA A 66 -9.30 19.18 -7.24
C ALA A 66 -8.10 19.79 -7.97
N SER A 67 -7.97 21.11 -7.85
CA SER A 67 -6.86 21.81 -8.49
C SER A 67 -5.62 21.77 -7.61
N SER A 68 -4.48 21.51 -8.24
CA SER A 68 -3.19 21.53 -7.57
C SER A 68 -2.19 22.19 -8.51
N ASN A 69 -1.62 23.32 -8.08
CA ASN A 69 -0.68 24.09 -8.89
C ASN A 69 -1.23 24.42 -10.28
N GLY A 70 -2.50 24.81 -10.33
CA GLY A 70 -3.15 25.18 -11.57
C GLY A 70 -3.57 24.03 -12.45
N ARG A 71 -3.39 22.80 -12.01
CA ARG A 71 -3.76 21.60 -12.77
C ARG A 71 -4.86 20.85 -12.06
N GLN A 72 -5.83 20.35 -12.83
CA GLN A 72 -6.88 19.51 -12.31
C GLN A 72 -6.32 18.12 -12.11
N ARG A 73 -6.49 17.58 -10.91
CA ARG A 73 -5.98 16.25 -10.57
C ARG A 73 -7.06 15.45 -9.88
N LYS A 74 -7.00 14.13 -10.08
CA LYS A 74 -7.93 13.20 -9.43
C LYS A 74 -7.30 12.72 -8.13
N TYR A 75 -7.90 13.12 -7.02
CA TYR A 75 -7.45 12.73 -5.69
C TYR A 75 -8.23 11.52 -5.20
N TYR A 76 -7.58 10.71 -4.38
CA TYR A 76 -8.18 9.55 -3.76
C TYR A 76 -8.21 9.73 -2.26
N SER A 77 -9.29 9.25 -1.64
CA SER A 77 -9.51 9.37 -0.20
C SER A 77 -9.90 8.00 0.33
N ILE A 78 -9.32 7.61 1.47
CA ILE A 78 -9.66 6.32 2.06
C ILE A 78 -11.04 6.41 2.70
N THR A 79 -11.85 5.35 2.56
CA THR A 79 -13.16 5.29 3.17
C THR A 79 -13.07 4.57 4.52
N LYS A 80 -14.18 4.58 5.26
CA LYS A 80 -14.28 3.81 6.50
C LYS A 80 -14.03 2.32 6.22
N LYS A 81 -14.60 1.80 5.13
CA LYS A 81 -14.38 0.42 4.72
C LYS A 81 -12.92 0.16 4.40
N GLY A 82 -12.27 1.12 3.74
CA GLY A 82 -10.85 1.02 3.44
C GLY A 82 -9.99 0.98 4.69
N LYS A 83 -10.34 1.78 5.69
CA LYS A 83 -9.62 1.76 6.98
C LYS A 83 -9.74 0.41 7.66
N GLY A 84 -10.92 -0.20 7.62
CA GLY A 84 -11.13 -1.52 8.18
C GLY A 84 -10.30 -2.58 7.46
N HIS A 85 -10.28 -2.51 6.14
CA HIS A 85 -9.49 -3.43 5.32
C HIS A 85 -7.99 -3.27 5.62
N LEU A 86 -7.53 -2.04 5.76
CA LEU A 86 -6.13 -1.76 6.10
C LEU A 86 -5.78 -2.40 7.44
N LYS A 87 -6.65 -2.25 8.43
CA LYS A 87 -6.42 -2.82 9.76
C LYS A 87 -6.28 -4.33 9.70
N GLU A 88 -7.18 -5.00 8.98
CA GLU A 88 -7.10 -6.44 8.80
C GLU A 88 -5.81 -6.88 8.12
N LYS A 89 -5.43 -6.19 7.06
CA LYS A 89 -4.24 -6.55 6.30
C LYS A 89 -2.97 -6.31 7.11
N LYS A 90 -2.94 -5.27 7.92
CA LYS A 90 -1.79 -5.04 8.81
C LYS A 90 -1.64 -6.17 9.81
N GLN A 91 -2.75 -6.67 10.35
CA GLN A 91 -2.71 -7.79 11.29
C GLN A 91 -2.24 -9.07 10.60
N GLU A 92 -2.76 -9.35 9.40
CA GLU A 92 -2.32 -10.51 8.64
C GLU A 92 -0.83 -10.44 8.32
N TRP A 93 -0.37 -9.25 7.93
CA TRP A 93 1.04 -9.05 7.63
C TRP A 93 1.91 -9.31 8.86
N LYS A 94 1.48 -8.81 10.01
CA LYS A 94 2.20 -9.00 11.26
C LYS A 94 2.32 -10.48 11.61
N GLN A 95 1.22 -11.23 11.51
CA GLN A 95 1.23 -12.65 11.77
C GLN A 95 2.12 -13.40 10.77
N TYR A 96 1.96 -13.07 9.50
CA TYR A 96 2.72 -13.74 8.45
C TYR A 96 4.21 -13.48 8.60
N SER A 97 4.61 -12.23 8.75
CA SER A 97 6.02 -11.89 8.86
C SER A 97 6.65 -12.46 10.13
N SER A 98 5.90 -12.49 11.21
CA SER A 98 6.37 -13.10 12.45
C SER A 98 6.61 -14.61 12.26
N ALA A 99 5.68 -15.31 11.62
CA ALA A 99 5.81 -16.73 11.37
C ALA A 99 6.99 -17.03 10.43
N VAL A 100 7.12 -16.23 9.36
CA VAL A 100 8.24 -16.38 8.44
C VAL A 100 9.56 -16.19 9.17
N ASN A 101 9.64 -15.16 9.99
CA ASN A 101 10.87 -14.90 10.73
C ASN A 101 11.22 -16.01 11.70
N LYS A 102 10.22 -16.64 12.32
CA LYS A 102 10.47 -17.78 13.19
C LYS A 102 11.09 -18.94 12.43
N VAL A 103 10.57 -19.20 11.25
CA VAL A 103 11.13 -20.29 10.41
C VAL A 103 12.52 -19.94 9.92
N LEU A 104 12.73 -18.69 9.48
CA LEU A 104 14.03 -18.27 8.96
C LEU A 104 15.11 -18.30 10.03
N LYS A 105 14.75 -17.95 11.26
CA LYS A 105 15.69 -18.03 12.38
C LYS A 105 15.94 -19.48 12.76
N GLY A 106 15.06 -20.37 12.43
CA GLY A 106 15.22 -21.78 12.68
C GLY A 106 15.45 -22.06 14.13
N GLY A 107 16.33 -22.96 14.40
CA GLY A 107 16.57 -23.40 15.73
C GLY A 107 17.34 -22.47 16.60
N THR A 108 17.57 -21.26 16.15
CA THR A 108 18.31 -20.34 17.00
C THR A 108 17.61 -20.10 18.30
N ALA A 109 16.30 -20.31 18.28
CA ALA A 109 15.57 -20.13 19.50
C ALA A 109 16.00 -21.12 20.55
N PHE A 110 16.55 -22.25 20.15
CA PHE A 110 16.99 -23.13 21.09
C PHE A 110 18.40 -23.04 21.20
N ALA A 111 18.81 -22.12 20.61
CA ALA A 111 20.01 -21.86 20.82
C ALA A 111 20.78 -22.99 21.04
N TYR A 112 20.60 -23.61 20.60
CA TYR A 112 21.58 -24.43 20.85
C TYR A 112 22.48 -23.93 21.86
#